data_ae2a37b926f5157f5912f4ed352acaf4
#
_entry.id   ae2a37b926f5157f5912f4ed352acaf4
#
_cell.length_a   1.000
_cell.length_b   1.000
_cell.length_c   1.000
_cell.angle_alpha   90.00
_cell.angle_beta   90.00
_cell.angle_gamma   90.00
#
_symmetry.space_group_name_H-M   'P 1'
#
loop_
_entity.id
_entity.type
_entity.pdbx_description
1 polymer ?
#
loop_
_entity_poly.entity_id
_entity_poly.type
_entity_poly.pdbx_seq_one_letter_code
_entity_poly.pdbx_strand_id
1 'polypeptide(L)'
;MNKRRILAGLDAGHIHTKAVVMRGEEILAYSTVPTGFDVVAAAQTALDDALDNSGISRGELGGIVATGIFKELTKVPPLNVVETVPEYMADAKGALFLNKNSRTVIDIGGNIHKAICYDQNGNLLDVIQNDKCADGMGIFYTSMAKAVGVSEQEMSALALGSTRN
;
A
#
# COMPACT_ATOMS: atom_id res chain seq x y z
N MET A 1 3.58 -24.01 -22.28
CA MET A 1 2.64 -22.97 -21.80
C MET A 1 3.18 -22.45 -20.47
N ASN A 2 3.70 -21.24 -20.46
CA ASN A 2 4.22 -20.59 -19.25
C ASN A 2 2.99 -20.22 -18.39
N LYS A 3 2.63 -21.06 -17.40
CA LYS A 3 1.61 -20.67 -16.40
C LYS A 3 2.14 -19.41 -15.73
N ARG A 4 1.51 -18.26 -15.96
CA ARG A 4 1.87 -17.00 -15.31
C ARG A 4 1.92 -17.24 -13.81
N ARG A 5 3.08 -16.99 -13.23
CA ARG A 5 3.34 -17.23 -11.80
C ARG A 5 2.38 -16.37 -10.97
N ILE A 6 1.79 -16.98 -9.94
CA ILE A 6 0.96 -16.26 -8.96
C ILE A 6 1.89 -15.71 -7.89
N LEU A 7 1.80 -14.41 -7.62
CA LEU A 7 2.61 -13.72 -6.63
C LEU A 7 1.69 -12.93 -5.69
N ALA A 8 2.15 -12.69 -4.48
CA ALA A 8 1.51 -11.76 -3.57
C ALA A 8 2.42 -10.56 -3.28
N GLY A 9 1.82 -9.38 -3.20
CA GLY A 9 2.44 -8.16 -2.68
C GLY A 9 1.85 -7.82 -1.31
N LEU A 10 2.69 -7.43 -0.37
CA LEU A 10 2.31 -6.93 0.95
C LEU A 10 2.82 -5.50 1.13
N ASP A 11 1.96 -4.60 1.59
CA ASP A 11 2.35 -3.28 2.09
C ASP A 11 2.10 -3.24 3.60
N ALA A 12 3.16 -3.38 4.38
CA ALA A 12 3.12 -3.27 5.83
C ALA A 12 3.25 -1.80 6.25
N GLY A 13 2.15 -1.06 6.10
CA GLY A 13 2.07 0.38 6.34
C GLY A 13 1.85 0.74 7.82
N HIS A 14 1.92 2.03 8.13
CA HIS A 14 1.78 2.52 9.50
C HIS A 14 0.35 2.40 10.04
N ILE A 15 -0.66 2.74 9.23
CA ILE A 15 -2.08 2.73 9.64
C ILE A 15 -2.78 1.48 9.11
N HIS A 16 -2.53 1.14 7.85
CA HIS A 16 -3.14 -0.01 7.20
C HIS A 16 -2.08 -0.91 6.60
N THR A 17 -2.31 -2.20 6.72
CA THR A 17 -1.58 -3.24 6.01
C THR A 17 -2.45 -3.76 4.87
N LYS A 18 -1.85 -3.91 3.69
CA LYS A 18 -2.56 -4.30 2.48
C LYS A 18 -1.90 -5.49 1.83
N ALA A 19 -2.70 -6.32 1.17
CA ALA A 19 -2.22 -7.44 0.37
C ALA A 19 -2.88 -7.42 -1.01
N VAL A 20 -2.14 -7.87 -2.02
CA VAL A 20 -2.64 -8.09 -3.37
C VAL A 20 -2.16 -9.42 -3.89
N VAL A 21 -3.03 -10.19 -4.53
CA VAL A 21 -2.70 -11.45 -5.21
C VAL A 21 -2.83 -11.21 -6.71
N MET A 22 -1.76 -11.53 -7.46
CA MET A 22 -1.67 -11.26 -8.89
C MET A 22 -1.26 -12.51 -9.67
N ARG A 23 -1.77 -12.64 -10.90
CA ARG A 23 -1.34 -13.62 -11.90
C ARG A 23 -0.78 -12.88 -13.12
N GLY A 24 0.54 -12.69 -13.17
CA GLY A 24 1.16 -11.82 -14.15
C GLY A 24 0.72 -10.37 -13.95
N GLU A 25 0.00 -9.79 -14.92
CA GLU A 25 -0.55 -8.42 -14.83
C GLU A 25 -2.03 -8.37 -14.40
N GLU A 26 -2.61 -9.51 -14.04
CA GLU A 26 -4.00 -9.60 -13.58
C GLU A 26 -4.05 -9.52 -12.06
N ILE A 27 -4.80 -8.57 -11.50
CA ILE A 27 -5.12 -8.54 -10.06
C ILE A 27 -6.26 -9.54 -9.83
N LEU A 28 -6.01 -10.57 -9.03
CA LEU A 28 -7.02 -11.57 -8.68
C LEU A 28 -7.87 -11.12 -7.50
N ALA A 29 -7.23 -10.61 -6.46
CA ALA A 29 -7.90 -10.03 -5.30
C ALA A 29 -6.93 -9.14 -4.52
N TYR A 30 -7.48 -8.36 -3.60
CA TYR A 30 -6.73 -7.55 -2.63
C TYR A 30 -7.51 -7.45 -1.31
N SER A 31 -6.80 -7.07 -0.27
CA SER A 31 -7.37 -6.79 1.05
C SER A 31 -6.67 -5.60 1.70
N THR A 32 -7.33 -5.03 2.68
CA THR A 32 -6.80 -3.94 3.51
C THR A 32 -7.31 -4.12 4.93
N VAL A 33 -6.40 -4.16 5.90
CA VAL A 33 -6.73 -4.29 7.32
C VAL A 33 -6.00 -3.21 8.12
N PRO A 34 -6.51 -2.79 9.29
CA PRO A 34 -5.75 -1.93 10.21
C PRO A 34 -4.47 -2.64 10.64
N THR A 35 -3.34 -1.92 10.66
CA THR A 35 -2.05 -2.48 11.08
C THR A 35 -2.04 -2.80 12.58
N GLY A 36 -2.58 -1.91 13.41
CA GLY A 36 -2.58 -2.10 14.86
C GLY A 36 -1.18 -2.19 15.45
N PHE A 37 -1.05 -2.93 16.55
CA PHE A 37 0.23 -3.12 17.26
C PHE A 37 1.02 -4.34 16.77
N ASP A 38 0.34 -5.36 16.23
CA ASP A 38 0.96 -6.58 15.72
C ASP A 38 0.98 -6.57 14.19
N VAL A 39 2.06 -6.03 13.67
CA VAL A 39 2.28 -5.90 12.22
C VAL A 39 2.29 -7.27 11.52
N VAL A 40 2.85 -8.29 12.16
CA VAL A 40 2.95 -9.63 11.56
C VAL A 40 1.57 -10.27 11.47
N ALA A 41 0.77 -10.17 12.52
CA ALA A 41 -0.61 -10.65 12.51
C ALA A 41 -1.47 -9.89 11.49
N ALA A 42 -1.32 -8.57 11.39
CA ALA A 42 -2.01 -7.76 10.38
C ALA A 42 -1.62 -8.17 8.94
N ALA A 43 -0.32 -8.39 8.69
CA ALA A 43 0.17 -8.83 7.40
C ALA A 43 -0.33 -10.24 7.03
N GLN A 44 -0.41 -11.13 8.02
CA GLN A 44 -0.97 -12.46 7.84
C GLN A 44 -2.45 -12.39 7.51
N THR A 45 -3.24 -11.64 8.28
CA THR A 45 -4.68 -11.43 8.03
C THR A 45 -4.92 -10.85 6.65
N ALA A 46 -4.20 -9.78 6.28
CA ALA A 46 -4.34 -9.18 4.96
C ALA A 46 -4.03 -10.18 3.84
N LEU A 47 -2.98 -10.98 3.98
CA LEU A 47 -2.64 -11.98 2.98
C LEU A 47 -3.69 -13.09 2.89
N ASP A 48 -4.14 -13.61 4.02
CA ASP A 48 -5.12 -14.69 4.07
C ASP A 48 -6.47 -14.22 3.48
N ASP A 49 -6.94 -13.03 3.82
CA ASP A 49 -8.14 -12.43 3.22
C ASP A 49 -8.02 -12.28 1.69
N ALA A 50 -6.86 -11.83 1.19
CA ALA A 50 -6.64 -11.68 -0.25
C ALA A 50 -6.57 -13.05 -0.96
N LEU A 51 -6.01 -14.06 -0.32
CA LEU A 51 -5.99 -15.44 -0.82
C LEU A 51 -7.39 -16.03 -0.87
N ASP A 52 -8.17 -15.91 0.20
CA ASP A 52 -9.55 -16.40 0.27
C ASP A 52 -10.42 -15.73 -0.80
N ASN A 53 -10.32 -14.40 -0.93
CA ASN A 53 -11.05 -13.64 -1.96
C ASN A 53 -10.65 -14.01 -3.39
N SER A 54 -9.42 -14.50 -3.61
CA SER A 54 -8.94 -14.92 -4.93
C SER A 54 -9.22 -16.39 -5.23
N GLY A 55 -9.58 -17.19 -4.23
CA GLY A 55 -9.68 -18.65 -4.33
C GLY A 55 -8.33 -19.34 -4.55
N ILE A 56 -7.21 -18.67 -4.23
CA ILE A 56 -5.85 -19.19 -4.38
C ILE A 56 -5.34 -19.69 -3.03
N SER A 57 -4.87 -20.94 -2.99
CA SER A 57 -4.22 -21.47 -1.79
C SER A 57 -2.79 -20.89 -1.63
N ARG A 58 -2.34 -20.79 -0.38
CA ARG A 58 -0.99 -20.30 -0.09
C ARG A 58 0.12 -21.10 -0.77
N GLY A 59 -0.09 -22.40 -0.97
CA GLY A 59 0.85 -23.29 -1.66
C GLY A 59 1.01 -23.03 -3.16
N GLU A 60 0.07 -22.30 -3.77
CA GLU A 60 0.13 -21.92 -5.18
C GLU A 60 0.93 -20.62 -5.40
N LEU A 61 1.24 -19.87 -4.34
CA LEU A 61 2.06 -18.68 -4.44
C LEU A 61 3.49 -19.04 -4.82
N GLY A 62 3.97 -18.41 -5.88
CA GLY A 62 5.37 -18.50 -6.29
C GLY A 62 6.31 -17.61 -5.48
N GLY A 63 5.77 -16.70 -4.65
CA GLY A 63 6.52 -15.84 -3.74
C GLY A 63 5.68 -14.68 -3.23
N ILE A 64 6.17 -14.05 -2.16
CA ILE A 64 5.59 -12.86 -1.54
C ILE A 64 6.68 -11.78 -1.52
N VAL A 65 6.35 -10.60 -2.02
CA VAL A 65 7.21 -9.41 -1.97
C VAL A 65 6.57 -8.40 -1.04
N ALA A 66 7.35 -7.80 -0.15
CA ALA A 66 6.83 -6.82 0.79
C ALA A 66 7.42 -5.43 0.62
N THR A 67 6.60 -4.44 0.92
CA THR A 67 6.93 -3.02 1.03
C THR A 67 6.30 -2.44 2.30
N GLY A 68 6.36 -1.14 2.46
CA GLY A 68 5.86 -0.45 3.63
C GLY A 68 6.95 -0.18 4.67
N ILE A 69 6.62 0.69 5.62
CA ILE A 69 7.56 1.10 6.69
C ILE A 69 7.98 -0.08 7.57
N PHE A 70 7.10 -1.08 7.74
CA PHE A 70 7.34 -2.26 8.56
C PHE A 70 7.68 -3.53 7.76
N LYS A 71 8.04 -3.40 6.47
CA LYS A 71 8.32 -4.54 5.59
C LYS A 71 9.34 -5.54 6.16
N GLU A 72 10.34 -5.07 6.93
CA GLU A 72 11.35 -5.95 7.51
C GLU A 72 10.78 -6.91 8.55
N LEU A 73 9.71 -6.51 9.25
CA LEU A 73 9.02 -7.37 10.22
C LEU A 73 8.26 -8.52 9.55
N THR A 74 7.96 -8.42 8.26
CA THR A 74 7.23 -9.45 7.51
C THR A 74 8.12 -10.61 7.01
N LYS A 75 9.44 -10.53 7.21
CA LYS A 75 10.38 -11.59 6.81
C LYS A 75 10.33 -12.83 7.70
N VAL A 76 9.62 -12.77 8.80
CA VAL A 76 9.51 -13.89 9.76
C VAL A 76 8.40 -14.88 9.36
N PRO A 77 8.50 -16.16 9.75
CA PRO A 77 7.39 -17.09 9.61
C PRO A 77 6.12 -16.57 10.31
N PRO A 78 4.91 -16.87 9.79
CA PRO A 78 4.64 -17.77 8.66
C PRO A 78 4.59 -17.07 7.29
N LEU A 79 4.86 -15.76 7.20
CA LEU A 79 4.72 -15.00 5.96
C LEU A 79 5.70 -15.45 4.87
N ASN A 80 6.96 -15.70 5.24
CA ASN A 80 8.00 -16.17 4.31
C ASN A 80 8.18 -15.23 3.10
N VAL A 81 8.26 -13.93 3.37
CA VAL A 81 8.53 -12.91 2.35
C VAL A 81 9.88 -13.18 1.71
N VAL A 82 9.92 -13.31 0.40
CA VAL A 82 11.14 -13.64 -0.37
C VAL A 82 11.98 -12.42 -0.68
N GLU A 83 11.35 -11.24 -0.76
CA GLU A 83 12.02 -9.99 -1.10
C GLU A 83 11.28 -8.80 -0.47
N THR A 84 12.02 -7.77 -0.10
CA THR A 84 11.46 -6.47 0.31
C THR A 84 11.94 -5.37 -0.63
N VAL A 85 11.04 -4.43 -0.95
CA VAL A 85 11.35 -3.30 -1.81
C VAL A 85 11.03 -1.97 -1.11
N PRO A 86 11.74 -0.89 -1.42
CA PRO A 86 11.38 0.44 -0.93
C PRO A 86 9.99 0.87 -1.42
N GLU A 87 9.23 1.59 -0.58
CA GLU A 87 7.88 2.05 -0.92
C GLU A 87 7.84 2.87 -2.21
N TYR A 88 8.77 3.84 -2.37
CA TYR A 88 8.81 4.68 -3.57
C TYR A 88 9.00 3.89 -4.87
N MET A 89 9.66 2.73 -4.81
CA MET A 89 9.79 1.85 -5.98
C MET A 89 8.49 1.09 -6.25
N ALA A 90 7.81 0.63 -5.20
CA ALA A 90 6.51 -0.02 -5.32
C ALA A 90 5.46 0.97 -5.84
N ASP A 91 5.46 2.21 -5.32
CA ASP A 91 4.56 3.30 -5.73
C ASP A 91 4.74 3.64 -7.22
N ALA A 92 5.98 3.82 -7.68
CA ALA A 92 6.28 4.11 -9.08
C ALA A 92 5.81 2.98 -10.01
N LYS A 93 6.07 1.73 -9.66
CA LYS A 93 5.64 0.56 -10.45
C LYS A 93 4.12 0.38 -10.42
N GLY A 94 3.48 0.57 -9.27
CA GLY A 94 2.04 0.49 -9.11
C GLY A 94 1.32 1.58 -9.89
N ALA A 95 1.78 2.83 -9.80
CA ALA A 95 1.21 3.95 -10.55
C ALA A 95 1.35 3.75 -12.06
N LEU A 96 2.51 3.28 -12.54
CA LEU A 96 2.72 2.97 -13.94
C LEU A 96 1.87 1.78 -14.43
N PHE A 97 1.64 0.79 -13.55
CA PHE A 97 0.74 -0.33 -13.84
C PHE A 97 -0.70 0.16 -14.08
N LEU A 98 -1.19 1.05 -13.21
CA LEU A 98 -2.54 1.62 -13.30
C LEU A 98 -2.69 2.62 -14.45
N ASN A 99 -1.66 3.41 -14.72
CA ASN A 99 -1.65 4.41 -15.80
C ASN A 99 -0.29 4.43 -16.49
N LYS A 100 -0.21 3.83 -17.67
CA LYS A 100 1.03 3.73 -18.46
C LYS A 100 1.62 5.09 -18.88
N ASN A 101 0.82 6.15 -18.84
CA ASN A 101 1.26 7.52 -19.16
C ASN A 101 1.71 8.32 -17.94
N SER A 102 1.54 7.81 -16.73
CA SER A 102 2.01 8.47 -15.52
C SER A 102 3.54 8.54 -15.48
N ARG A 103 4.07 9.63 -14.91
CA ARG A 103 5.51 9.86 -14.72
C ARG A 103 5.83 10.43 -13.35
N THR A 104 4.78 10.75 -12.62
CA THR A 104 4.87 11.26 -11.25
C THR A 104 3.71 10.68 -10.44
N VAL A 105 3.99 10.31 -9.22
CA VAL A 105 2.97 9.95 -8.23
C VAL A 105 3.21 10.78 -6.97
N ILE A 106 2.13 11.26 -6.39
CA ILE A 106 2.14 11.87 -5.06
C ILE A 106 1.44 10.87 -4.14
N ASP A 107 2.21 10.29 -3.24
CA ASP A 107 1.71 9.40 -2.19
C ASP A 107 1.48 10.19 -0.91
N ILE A 108 0.25 10.17 -0.41
CA ILE A 108 -0.15 10.82 0.84
C ILE A 108 -0.49 9.73 1.84
N GLY A 109 0.53 9.27 2.53
CA GLY A 109 0.41 8.20 3.52
C GLY A 109 -0.03 8.68 4.90
N GLY A 110 -0.21 7.72 5.81
CA GLY A 110 -0.55 7.98 7.20
C GLY A 110 0.52 8.74 7.98
N ASN A 111 1.79 8.55 7.62
CA ASN A 111 2.92 9.16 8.30
C ASN A 111 3.92 9.83 7.35
N ILE A 112 4.11 9.29 6.15
CA ILE A 112 5.06 9.77 5.17
C ILE A 112 4.31 10.22 3.92
N HIS A 113 4.73 11.37 3.36
CA HIS A 113 4.26 11.87 2.07
C HIS A 113 5.44 11.90 1.12
N LYS A 114 5.22 11.46 -0.11
CA LYS A 114 6.26 11.38 -1.14
C LYS A 114 5.75 11.94 -2.46
N ALA A 115 6.61 12.66 -3.15
CA ALA A 115 6.47 12.94 -4.58
C ALA A 115 7.58 12.18 -5.29
N ILE A 116 7.19 11.32 -6.23
CA ILE A 116 8.08 10.35 -6.88
C ILE A 116 8.01 10.56 -8.37
N CYS A 117 9.15 10.87 -9.00
CA CYS A 117 9.29 10.96 -10.45
C CYS A 117 9.97 9.70 -11.00
N TYR A 118 9.48 9.17 -12.10
CA TYR A 118 9.99 7.94 -12.71
C TYR A 118 9.86 7.96 -14.24
N ASP A 119 10.70 7.15 -14.90
CA ASP A 119 10.70 7.00 -16.35
C ASP A 119 9.54 6.11 -16.86
N GLN A 120 9.46 5.92 -18.17
CA GLN A 120 8.46 5.08 -18.83
C GLN A 120 8.51 3.60 -18.44
N ASN A 121 9.61 3.14 -17.84
CA ASN A 121 9.81 1.78 -17.35
C ASN A 121 9.56 1.65 -15.84
N GLY A 122 9.22 2.77 -15.16
CA GLY A 122 9.04 2.85 -13.71
C GLY A 122 10.36 2.85 -12.95
N ASN A 123 11.48 3.23 -13.59
CA ASN A 123 12.74 3.45 -12.88
C ASN A 123 12.72 4.83 -12.23
N LEU A 124 13.14 4.88 -10.97
CA LEU A 124 13.18 6.11 -10.20
C LEU A 124 14.11 7.13 -10.85
N LEU A 125 13.61 8.36 -11.01
CA LEU A 125 14.40 9.52 -11.45
C LEU A 125 14.66 10.45 -10.26
N ASP A 126 13.64 10.70 -9.43
CA ASP A 126 13.75 11.55 -8.25
C ASP A 126 12.67 11.21 -7.22
N VAL A 127 12.97 11.45 -5.94
CA VAL A 127 12.00 11.30 -4.85
C VAL A 127 12.22 12.41 -3.81
N ILE A 128 11.14 13.06 -3.48
CA ILE A 128 11.08 14.02 -2.37
C ILE A 128 10.10 13.46 -1.36
N GLN A 129 10.50 13.39 -0.10
CA GLN A 129 9.63 12.98 1.00
C GLN A 129 9.79 13.94 2.18
N ASN A 130 8.77 14.01 3.04
CA ASN A 130 8.89 14.77 4.28
C ASN A 130 9.96 14.11 5.18
N ASP A 131 10.83 14.92 5.74
CA ASP A 131 11.92 14.52 6.64
C ASP A 131 11.56 14.66 8.13
N LYS A 132 10.46 15.31 8.42
CA LYS A 132 9.94 15.52 9.77
C LYS A 132 8.67 14.72 9.96
N CYS A 133 8.59 14.03 11.09
CA CYS A 133 7.35 13.45 11.59
C CYS A 133 6.42 14.61 11.99
N ALA A 134 5.83 15.24 10.98
CA ALA A 134 4.72 16.14 11.17
C ALA A 134 3.48 15.28 11.03
N ASP A 135 3.06 14.62 12.10
CA ASP A 135 1.83 13.84 12.19
C ASP A 135 1.20 13.61 10.81
N GLY A 136 1.59 12.54 10.14
CA GLY A 136 1.36 12.40 8.71
C GLY A 136 -0.06 12.79 8.34
N MET A 137 -0.26 13.37 7.17
CA MET A 137 -1.52 14.01 6.80
C MET A 137 -2.72 13.06 7.02
N GLY A 138 -2.54 11.74 6.88
CA GLY A 138 -3.58 10.76 7.18
C GLY A 138 -3.97 10.76 8.65
N ILE A 139 -3.01 10.72 9.59
CA ILE A 139 -3.29 10.79 11.03
C ILE A 139 -3.89 12.15 11.41
N PHE A 140 -3.34 13.24 10.85
CA PHE A 140 -3.87 14.58 11.05
C PHE A 140 -5.31 14.68 10.56
N TYR A 141 -5.61 14.16 9.37
CA TYR A 141 -6.96 14.17 8.79
C TYR A 141 -7.97 13.41 9.67
N THR A 142 -7.61 12.21 10.11
CA THR A 142 -8.41 11.41 11.06
C THR A 142 -8.65 12.17 12.37
N SER A 143 -7.61 12.81 12.91
CA SER A 143 -7.72 13.59 14.15
C SER A 143 -8.61 14.81 13.99
N MET A 144 -8.55 15.49 12.85
CA MET A 144 -9.39 16.64 12.55
C MET A 144 -10.85 16.23 12.35
N ALA A 145 -11.14 15.16 11.61
CA ALA A 145 -12.49 14.63 11.46
C ALA A 145 -13.12 14.32 12.83
N LYS A 146 -12.35 13.67 13.70
CA LYS A 146 -12.77 13.36 15.08
C LYS A 146 -13.00 14.63 15.91
N ALA A 147 -12.14 15.64 15.81
CA ALA A 147 -12.28 16.90 16.53
C ALA A 147 -13.53 17.70 16.10
N VAL A 148 -13.91 17.60 14.82
CA VAL A 148 -15.13 18.22 14.27
C VAL A 148 -16.36 17.35 14.52
N GLY A 149 -16.20 16.10 14.95
CA GLY A 149 -17.31 15.19 15.28
C GLY A 149 -17.96 14.55 14.07
N VAL A 150 -17.21 14.35 12.98
CA VAL A 150 -17.68 13.71 11.75
C VAL A 150 -16.78 12.54 11.35
N SER A 151 -17.26 11.65 10.49
CA SER A 151 -16.43 10.63 9.85
C SER A 151 -15.51 11.24 8.78
N GLU A 152 -14.46 10.53 8.39
CA GLU A 152 -13.54 10.97 7.33
C GLU A 152 -14.28 11.14 5.99
N GLN A 153 -15.23 10.27 5.68
CA GLN A 153 -16.07 10.37 4.49
C GLN A 153 -16.94 11.63 4.51
N GLU A 154 -17.57 11.92 5.66
CA GLU A 154 -18.38 13.14 5.81
C GLU A 154 -17.51 14.39 5.72
N MET A 155 -16.31 14.40 6.32
CA MET A 155 -15.38 15.52 6.20
C MET A 155 -14.96 15.76 4.75
N SER A 156 -14.70 14.69 3.98
CA SER A 156 -14.40 14.78 2.54
C SER A 156 -15.56 15.39 1.76
N ALA A 157 -16.79 14.95 2.02
CA ALA A 157 -17.98 15.48 1.36
C ALA A 157 -18.22 16.96 1.70
N LEU A 158 -18.02 17.35 2.96
CA LEU A 158 -18.12 18.74 3.42
C LEU A 158 -17.05 19.63 2.75
N ALA A 159 -15.81 19.11 2.63
CA ALA A 159 -14.73 19.84 1.98
C ALA A 159 -15.02 20.12 0.50
N LEU A 160 -15.58 19.14 -0.24
CA LEU A 160 -15.98 19.32 -1.64
C LEU A 160 -17.12 20.34 -1.80
N GLY A 161 -17.97 20.49 -0.79
CA GLY A 161 -19.06 21.47 -0.77
C GLY A 161 -18.63 22.87 -0.30
N SER A 162 -17.38 23.05 0.14
CA SER A 162 -16.89 24.34 0.65
C SER A 162 -16.81 25.38 -0.47
N THR A 163 -17.36 26.57 -0.22
CA THR A 163 -17.26 27.75 -1.12
C THR A 163 -16.20 28.74 -0.66
N ARG A 164 -15.48 28.44 0.43
CA ARG A 164 -14.36 29.24 0.96
C ARG A 164 -13.06 28.48 0.76
N ASN A 165 -12.10 29.14 0.15
CA ASN A 165 -10.70 28.71 0.08
C ASN A 165 -9.93 29.22 1.29
#